data_2f66987a28cc7e2ad057243e53652ce8
#
_entry.id   2f66987a28cc7e2ad057243e53652ce8
#
_cell.length_a   1.000
_cell.length_b   1.000
_cell.length_c   1.000
_cell.angle_alpha   90.00
_cell.angle_beta   90.00
_cell.angle_gamma   90.00
#
_symmetry.space_group_name_H-M   'P 1'
#
loop_
_entity.id
_entity.type
_entity.pdbx_description
1 polymer ?
#
loop_
_entity_poly.entity_id
_entity_poly.type
_entity_poly.pdbx_seq_one_letter_code
_entity_poly.pdbx_strand_id
1 'polypeptide(L)'
;MDWINPTGARKVHSLIDKVYQRKNLEMAWEMGKANRGSGGVDGQSLAGFAAQLDQQLDRLQSELQEDVYRPQPVRQVQIPKAGKPGEFRTLGIPTIYDRVCQQALLNRLEPIFEPVFDDANFGYRRGRSTKDAMRKVWKEIQSGREWIVDADWKDFFGSVDHAKLLTLVAQRIADGRVLRLMEAMRKAGSYGKGRLFPTERGTPQGGVSFPLAQQHTSDAVRSGDEAQGISAYEVCR
;
A
#
# COMPACT_ATOMS: atom_id res chain seq x y z
N MET A 1 -4.32 27.76 -13.95
CA MET A 1 -4.77 26.65 -13.10
C MET A 1 -3.92 25.41 -13.36
N ASP A 2 -2.61 25.47 -13.00
CA ASP A 2 -1.65 24.38 -13.30
C ASP A 2 -1.31 23.52 -12.08
N TRP A 3 -2.34 23.24 -11.28
CA TRP A 3 -2.22 22.45 -10.04
C TRP A 3 -2.14 20.92 -10.28
N ILE A 4 -2.35 20.47 -11.52
CA ILE A 4 -2.61 19.03 -11.77
C ILE A 4 -1.36 18.27 -12.21
N ASN A 5 -0.29 18.92 -12.61
CA ASN A 5 0.96 18.26 -12.99
C ASN A 5 2.17 19.21 -12.95
N PRO A 6 2.64 19.61 -11.77
CA PRO A 6 3.74 20.59 -11.63
C PRO A 6 5.07 20.11 -12.24
N THR A 7 5.23 18.81 -12.46
CA THR A 7 6.46 18.23 -13.02
C THR A 7 6.40 17.95 -14.52
N GLY A 8 5.28 18.23 -15.21
CA GLY A 8 5.12 17.90 -16.63
C GLY A 8 5.20 16.40 -16.96
N ALA A 9 5.21 15.53 -15.97
CA ALA A 9 5.37 14.11 -16.15
C ALA A 9 4.18 13.49 -16.91
N ARG A 10 4.48 12.64 -17.90
CA ARG A 10 3.45 11.96 -18.69
C ARG A 10 2.64 11.02 -17.81
N LYS A 11 1.31 11.22 -17.74
CA LYS A 11 0.39 10.36 -17.01
C LYS A 11 0.09 9.07 -17.77
N VAL A 12 -0.14 7.98 -17.03
CA VAL A 12 -0.58 6.70 -17.58
C VAL A 12 -2.10 6.67 -17.66
N HIS A 13 -2.65 6.53 -18.86
CA HIS A 13 -4.10 6.61 -19.13
C HIS A 13 -4.82 5.27 -19.23
N SER A 14 -4.13 4.20 -19.62
CA SER A 14 -4.72 2.85 -19.77
C SER A 14 -3.89 1.88 -18.95
N LEU A 15 -4.36 1.56 -17.76
CA LEU A 15 -3.66 0.67 -16.84
C LEU A 15 -4.53 -0.48 -16.36
N ILE A 16 -5.84 -0.27 -16.20
CA ILE A 16 -6.74 -1.30 -15.68
C ILE A 16 -6.75 -2.56 -16.54
N ASP A 17 -6.67 -2.41 -17.87
CA ASP A 17 -6.58 -3.51 -18.81
C ASP A 17 -5.37 -4.41 -18.57
N LYS A 18 -4.26 -3.83 -18.13
CA LYS A 18 -3.04 -4.55 -17.76
C LYS A 18 -3.13 -5.18 -16.37
N VAL A 19 -3.91 -4.58 -15.45
CA VAL A 19 -4.15 -5.14 -14.11
C VAL A 19 -4.88 -6.47 -14.21
N TYR A 20 -6.00 -6.54 -14.95
CA TYR A 20 -6.82 -7.75 -15.05
C TYR A 20 -6.34 -8.78 -16.07
N GLN A 21 -5.22 -8.55 -16.78
CA GLN A 21 -4.65 -9.59 -17.65
C GLN A 21 -4.41 -10.88 -16.88
N ARG A 22 -4.88 -12.02 -17.44
CA ARG A 22 -4.75 -13.34 -16.81
C ARG A 22 -3.34 -13.62 -16.30
N LYS A 23 -2.33 -13.40 -17.11
CA LYS A 23 -0.91 -13.58 -16.74
C LYS A 23 -0.50 -12.73 -15.53
N ASN A 24 -1.06 -11.52 -15.39
CA ASN A 24 -0.77 -10.67 -14.23
C ASN A 24 -1.46 -11.17 -12.95
N LEU A 25 -2.68 -11.69 -13.07
CA LEU A 25 -3.42 -12.28 -11.96
C LEU A 25 -2.73 -13.57 -11.45
N GLU A 26 -2.27 -14.41 -12.37
CA GLU A 26 -1.47 -15.61 -12.04
C GLU A 26 -0.17 -15.25 -11.31
N MET A 27 0.56 -14.26 -11.82
CA MET A 27 1.77 -13.76 -11.16
C MET A 27 1.46 -13.20 -9.77
N ALA A 28 0.36 -12.46 -9.62
CA ALA A 28 -0.09 -11.92 -8.35
C ALA A 28 -0.45 -13.01 -7.35
N TRP A 29 -1.09 -14.09 -7.80
CA TRP A 29 -1.38 -15.26 -6.99
C TRP A 29 -0.10 -15.93 -6.48
N GLU A 30 0.86 -16.22 -7.36
CA GLU A 30 2.11 -16.88 -6.95
C GLU A 30 2.90 -16.04 -5.93
N MET A 31 2.94 -14.72 -6.11
CA MET A 31 3.55 -13.82 -5.13
C MET A 31 2.80 -13.82 -3.79
N GLY A 32 1.47 -13.78 -3.82
CA GLY A 32 0.62 -13.82 -2.62
C GLY A 32 0.73 -15.15 -1.87
N LYS A 33 0.78 -16.26 -2.59
CA LYS A 33 0.94 -17.62 -2.05
C LYS A 33 2.27 -17.81 -1.32
N ALA A 34 3.36 -17.22 -1.85
CA ALA A 34 4.68 -17.29 -1.23
C ALA A 34 4.71 -16.69 0.19
N ASN A 35 3.86 -15.71 0.49
CA ASN A 35 3.76 -15.06 1.79
C ASN A 35 3.02 -15.89 2.86
N ARG A 36 2.45 -17.04 2.53
CA ARG A 36 1.78 -17.99 3.45
C ARG A 36 0.80 -17.35 4.45
N GLY A 37 0.11 -16.28 4.04
CA GLY A 37 -0.79 -15.54 4.93
C GLY A 37 -2.10 -16.29 5.23
N SER A 38 -2.71 -16.01 6.38
CA SER A 38 -4.02 -16.56 6.77
C SER A 38 -5.18 -15.98 5.94
N GLY A 39 -6.35 -16.64 5.95
CA GLY A 39 -7.57 -16.17 5.31
C GLY A 39 -8.13 -14.86 5.89
N GLY A 40 -8.92 -14.15 5.10
CA GLY A 40 -9.61 -12.92 5.47
C GLY A 40 -10.89 -13.15 6.28
N VAL A 41 -11.88 -12.28 6.07
CA VAL A 41 -13.21 -12.37 6.70
C VAL A 41 -14.02 -13.57 6.19
N ASP A 42 -13.74 -14.03 4.98
CA ASP A 42 -14.35 -15.19 4.33
C ASP A 42 -13.86 -16.54 4.86
N GLY A 43 -12.80 -16.54 5.67
CA GLY A 43 -12.18 -17.75 6.20
C GLY A 43 -11.52 -18.65 5.15
N GLN A 44 -11.46 -18.23 3.87
CA GLN A 44 -10.88 -19.05 2.79
C GLN A 44 -9.38 -19.27 3.04
N SER A 45 -8.94 -20.53 2.94
CA SER A 45 -7.53 -20.90 3.04
C SER A 45 -6.83 -20.80 1.69
N LEU A 46 -5.47 -20.70 1.71
CA LEU A 46 -4.67 -20.74 0.47
C LEU A 46 -4.90 -22.04 -0.31
N ALA A 47 -5.03 -23.17 0.39
CA ALA A 47 -5.33 -24.46 -0.25
C ALA A 47 -6.72 -24.47 -0.89
N GLY A 48 -7.72 -23.93 -0.20
CA GLY A 48 -9.09 -23.82 -0.75
C GLY A 48 -9.16 -22.89 -1.97
N PHE A 49 -8.42 -21.78 -1.95
CA PHE A 49 -8.32 -20.90 -3.12
C PHE A 49 -7.60 -21.60 -4.28
N ALA A 50 -6.48 -22.30 -4.01
CA ALA A 50 -5.72 -23.02 -5.02
C ALA A 50 -6.52 -24.14 -5.69
N ALA A 51 -7.41 -24.81 -4.97
CA ALA A 51 -8.28 -25.86 -5.52
C ALA A 51 -9.28 -25.33 -6.57
N GLN A 52 -9.55 -24.03 -6.56
CA GLN A 52 -10.48 -23.36 -7.49
C GLN A 52 -9.80 -22.22 -8.24
N LEU A 53 -8.47 -22.28 -8.41
CA LEU A 53 -7.66 -21.16 -8.87
C LEU A 53 -8.19 -20.55 -10.18
N ASP A 54 -8.39 -21.36 -11.21
CA ASP A 54 -8.83 -20.88 -12.51
C ASP A 54 -10.19 -20.16 -12.42
N GLN A 55 -11.15 -20.76 -11.72
CA GLN A 55 -12.46 -20.15 -11.51
C GLN A 55 -12.37 -18.82 -10.76
N GLN A 56 -11.52 -18.74 -9.72
CA GLN A 56 -11.34 -17.52 -8.94
C GLN A 56 -10.67 -16.41 -9.77
N LEU A 57 -9.66 -16.76 -10.57
CA LEU A 57 -8.98 -15.79 -11.41
C LEU A 57 -9.85 -15.34 -12.59
N ASP A 58 -10.62 -16.23 -13.23
CA ASP A 58 -11.57 -15.87 -14.30
C ASP A 58 -12.66 -14.94 -13.77
N ARG A 59 -13.20 -15.24 -12.60
CA ARG A 59 -14.15 -14.37 -11.91
C ARG A 59 -13.55 -12.99 -11.63
N LEU A 60 -12.35 -12.91 -11.05
CA LEU A 60 -11.69 -11.64 -10.77
C LEU A 60 -11.41 -10.84 -12.04
N GLN A 61 -11.00 -11.51 -13.11
CA GLN A 61 -10.80 -10.90 -14.41
C GLN A 61 -12.09 -10.25 -14.92
N SER A 62 -13.19 -11.00 -14.95
CA SER A 62 -14.49 -10.50 -15.39
C SER A 62 -15.00 -9.35 -14.53
N GLU A 63 -14.95 -9.49 -13.19
CA GLU A 63 -15.38 -8.44 -12.27
C GLU A 63 -14.57 -7.13 -12.45
N LEU A 64 -13.26 -7.23 -12.67
CA LEU A 64 -12.42 -6.08 -12.97
C LEU A 64 -12.68 -5.52 -14.36
N GLN A 65 -12.92 -6.36 -15.35
CA GLN A 65 -13.22 -5.94 -16.71
C GLN A 65 -14.56 -5.19 -16.81
N GLU A 66 -15.56 -5.63 -16.05
CA GLU A 66 -16.90 -5.05 -16.01
C GLU A 66 -17.05 -3.89 -15.01
N ASP A 67 -15.98 -3.56 -14.24
CA ASP A 67 -15.99 -2.51 -13.18
C ASP A 67 -16.96 -2.83 -12.02
N VAL A 68 -17.26 -4.11 -11.79
CA VAL A 68 -18.20 -4.57 -10.76
C VAL A 68 -17.51 -5.17 -9.52
N TYR A 69 -16.18 -5.32 -9.55
CA TYR A 69 -15.41 -5.81 -8.39
C TYR A 69 -15.67 -4.96 -7.15
N ARG A 70 -15.89 -5.65 -6.02
CA ARG A 70 -16.08 -5.01 -4.71
C ARG A 70 -15.19 -5.70 -3.67
N PRO A 71 -14.21 -4.99 -3.10
CA PRO A 71 -13.34 -5.54 -2.06
C PRO A 71 -14.12 -5.78 -0.77
N GLN A 72 -13.75 -6.84 -0.06
CA GLN A 72 -14.33 -7.15 1.24
C GLN A 72 -13.61 -6.40 2.37
N PRO A 73 -14.27 -6.21 3.53
CA PRO A 73 -13.62 -5.65 4.70
C PRO A 73 -12.43 -6.51 5.16
N VAL A 74 -11.36 -5.87 5.63
CA VAL A 74 -10.22 -6.61 6.15
C VAL A 74 -10.54 -7.19 7.53
N ARG A 75 -10.10 -8.41 7.81
CA ARG A 75 -10.25 -9.03 9.13
C ARG A 75 -9.23 -8.46 10.11
N GLN A 76 -9.69 -7.86 11.21
CA GLN A 76 -8.82 -7.33 12.26
C GLN A 76 -8.22 -8.44 13.12
N VAL A 77 -6.91 -8.39 13.33
CA VAL A 77 -6.17 -9.25 14.25
C VAL A 77 -5.30 -8.38 15.14
N GLN A 78 -5.33 -8.65 16.45
CA GLN A 78 -4.48 -7.96 17.42
C GLN A 78 -3.15 -8.70 17.54
N ILE A 79 -2.04 -8.00 17.32
CA ILE A 79 -0.68 -8.54 17.46
C ILE A 79 0.00 -7.83 18.62
N PRO A 80 0.55 -8.54 19.62
CA PRO A 80 1.31 -7.92 20.70
C PRO A 80 2.49 -7.13 20.16
N LYS A 81 2.73 -5.94 20.72
CA LYS A 81 3.92 -5.15 20.39
C LYS A 81 5.13 -5.74 21.10
N ALA A 82 6.23 -5.94 20.34
CA ALA A 82 7.48 -6.39 20.94
C ALA A 82 7.99 -5.38 21.98
N GLY A 83 8.41 -5.88 23.13
CA GLY A 83 8.96 -5.05 24.22
C GLY A 83 7.96 -4.17 24.99
N LYS A 84 6.64 -4.26 24.68
CA LYS A 84 5.59 -3.48 25.36
C LYS A 84 4.46 -4.39 25.84
N PRO A 85 4.57 -5.00 27.03
CA PRO A 85 3.55 -5.89 27.57
C PRO A 85 2.19 -5.17 27.68
N GLY A 86 1.12 -5.81 27.20
CA GLY A 86 -0.25 -5.25 27.24
C GLY A 86 -0.59 -4.30 26.08
N GLU A 87 0.38 -3.89 25.25
CA GLU A 87 0.09 -3.12 24.05
C GLU A 87 -0.06 -4.01 22.80
N PHE A 88 -1.03 -3.68 21.97
CA PHE A 88 -1.32 -4.40 20.72
C PHE A 88 -1.29 -3.45 19.54
N ARG A 89 -0.95 -4.00 18.37
CA ARG A 89 -1.17 -3.35 17.08
C ARG A 89 -2.26 -4.09 16.33
N THR A 90 -3.12 -3.38 15.65
CA THR A 90 -4.19 -3.97 14.83
C THR A 90 -3.66 -4.22 13.42
N LEU A 91 -3.69 -5.47 12.99
CA LEU A 91 -3.38 -5.86 11.61
C LEU A 91 -4.69 -6.13 10.87
N GLY A 92 -4.85 -5.60 9.67
CA GLY A 92 -5.94 -5.90 8.76
C GLY A 92 -5.54 -6.99 7.77
N ILE A 93 -6.26 -8.11 7.75
CA ILE A 93 -5.99 -9.22 6.84
C ILE A 93 -7.07 -9.23 5.75
N PRO A 94 -6.76 -8.84 4.50
CA PRO A 94 -7.67 -8.94 3.37
C PRO A 94 -7.97 -10.40 3.02
N THR A 95 -9.04 -10.66 2.31
CA THR A 95 -9.29 -11.98 1.72
C THR A 95 -8.18 -12.37 0.74
N ILE A 96 -8.05 -13.64 0.44
CA ILE A 96 -7.06 -14.09 -0.55
C ILE A 96 -7.38 -13.50 -1.92
N TYR A 97 -8.66 -13.45 -2.25
CA TYR A 97 -9.17 -12.85 -3.47
C TYR A 97 -8.76 -11.37 -3.61
N ASP A 98 -8.96 -10.59 -2.55
CA ASP A 98 -8.57 -9.18 -2.53
C ASP A 98 -7.04 -9.00 -2.56
N ARG A 99 -6.28 -9.89 -1.91
CA ARG A 99 -4.81 -9.85 -1.97
C ARG A 99 -4.28 -10.09 -3.39
N VAL A 100 -4.91 -10.99 -4.15
CA VAL A 100 -4.55 -11.20 -5.56
C VAL A 100 -4.84 -9.92 -6.37
N CYS A 101 -6.00 -9.30 -6.17
CA CYS A 101 -6.35 -8.05 -6.83
C CYS A 101 -5.37 -6.92 -6.47
N GLN A 102 -5.07 -6.75 -5.18
CA GLN A 102 -4.11 -5.75 -4.69
C GLN A 102 -2.70 -5.97 -5.25
N GLN A 103 -2.25 -7.23 -5.30
CA GLN A 103 -0.94 -7.57 -5.85
C GLN A 103 -0.89 -7.34 -7.37
N ALA A 104 -1.96 -7.68 -8.08
CA ALA A 104 -2.06 -7.44 -9.52
C ALA A 104 -2.00 -5.93 -9.84
N LEU A 105 -2.65 -5.12 -9.01
CA LEU A 105 -2.57 -3.66 -9.10
C LEU A 105 -1.14 -3.16 -8.80
N LEU A 106 -0.53 -3.63 -7.71
CA LEU A 106 0.83 -3.27 -7.32
C LEU A 106 1.86 -3.59 -8.41
N ASN A 107 1.76 -4.75 -9.04
CA ASN A 107 2.64 -5.15 -10.14
C ASN A 107 2.66 -4.13 -11.31
N ARG A 108 1.60 -3.36 -11.46
CA ARG A 108 1.47 -2.34 -12.52
C ARG A 108 1.78 -0.93 -12.04
N LEU A 109 1.57 -0.66 -10.75
CA LEU A 109 1.88 0.65 -10.16
C LEU A 109 3.38 0.78 -9.83
N GLU A 110 3.99 -0.27 -9.29
CA GLU A 110 5.39 -0.25 -8.85
C GLU A 110 6.37 0.29 -9.91
N PRO A 111 6.35 -0.17 -11.18
CA PRO A 111 7.25 0.37 -12.21
C PRO A 111 7.04 1.85 -12.55
N ILE A 112 5.85 2.39 -12.24
CA ILE A 112 5.52 3.81 -12.50
C ILE A 112 6.04 4.70 -11.38
N PHE A 113 5.99 4.21 -10.13
CA PHE A 113 6.37 4.97 -8.94
C PHE A 113 7.82 4.77 -8.52
N GLU A 114 8.41 3.59 -8.76
CA GLU A 114 9.79 3.28 -8.36
C GLU A 114 10.82 4.32 -8.82
N PRO A 115 10.76 4.86 -10.07
CA PRO A 115 11.72 5.86 -10.53
C PRO A 115 11.57 7.24 -9.87
N VAL A 116 10.49 7.50 -9.15
CA VAL A 116 10.23 8.82 -8.52
C VAL A 116 10.44 8.81 -7.01
N PHE A 117 10.69 7.65 -6.42
CA PHE A 117 11.01 7.59 -5.00
C PHE A 117 12.41 8.08 -4.70
N ASP A 118 12.55 8.80 -3.59
CA ASP A 118 13.83 9.24 -3.08
C ASP A 118 14.80 8.06 -2.89
N ASP A 119 16.06 8.27 -3.25
CA ASP A 119 17.12 7.26 -3.09
C ASP A 119 17.43 6.92 -1.62
N ALA A 120 17.03 7.78 -0.69
CA ALA A 120 17.10 7.52 0.74
C ALA A 120 15.91 6.73 1.28
N ASN A 121 14.90 6.45 0.45
CA ASN A 121 13.76 5.62 0.83
C ASN A 121 14.10 4.13 0.60
N PHE A 122 14.17 3.35 1.67
CA PHE A 122 14.49 1.92 1.66
C PHE A 122 13.31 1.03 2.05
N GLY A 123 12.22 1.60 2.59
CA GLY A 123 11.06 0.85 3.04
C GLY A 123 10.23 0.28 1.89
N TYR A 124 9.79 -0.98 2.00
CA TYR A 124 8.86 -1.63 1.06
C TYR A 124 9.24 -1.57 -0.44
N ARG A 125 10.51 -1.38 -0.77
CA ARG A 125 11.01 -1.33 -2.15
C ARG A 125 11.75 -2.60 -2.49
N ARG A 126 11.47 -3.15 -3.68
CA ARG A 126 12.17 -4.34 -4.19
C ARG A 126 13.65 -4.04 -4.40
N GLY A 127 14.50 -5.00 -4.04
CA GLY A 127 15.95 -4.85 -4.17
C GLY A 127 16.59 -3.90 -3.17
N ARG A 128 15.82 -3.33 -2.23
CA ARG A 128 16.33 -2.52 -1.13
C ARG A 128 16.09 -3.21 0.22
N SER A 129 17.04 -3.10 1.11
CA SER A 129 17.01 -3.77 2.41
C SER A 129 17.42 -2.83 3.55
N THR A 130 17.12 -3.25 4.78
CA THR A 130 17.60 -2.57 5.99
C THR A 130 19.13 -2.47 6.00
N LYS A 131 19.84 -3.48 5.46
CA LYS A 131 21.31 -3.44 5.34
C LYS A 131 21.78 -2.30 4.42
N ASP A 132 21.06 -2.01 3.36
CA ASP A 132 21.40 -0.92 2.44
C ASP A 132 21.16 0.44 3.07
N ALA A 133 20.07 0.58 3.85
CA ALA A 133 19.82 1.75 4.68
C ALA A 133 20.96 1.99 5.68
N MET A 134 21.34 0.95 6.42
CA MET A 134 22.45 1.02 7.38
C MET A 134 23.78 1.36 6.71
N ARG A 135 24.07 0.81 5.53
CA ARG A 135 25.28 1.17 4.76
C ARG A 135 25.27 2.64 4.33
N LYS A 136 24.11 3.19 3.98
CA LYS A 136 24.00 4.61 3.63
C LYS A 136 24.29 5.48 4.87
N VAL A 137 23.64 5.19 6.00
CA VAL A 137 23.91 5.89 7.28
C VAL A 137 25.39 5.83 7.64
N TRP A 138 26.01 4.65 7.56
CA TRP A 138 27.43 4.46 7.84
C TRP A 138 28.33 5.33 6.97
N LYS A 139 28.06 5.40 5.65
CA LYS A 139 28.79 6.28 4.72
C LYS A 139 28.68 7.76 5.10
N GLU A 140 27.50 8.21 5.53
CA GLU A 140 27.28 9.59 5.95
C GLU A 140 28.08 9.91 7.22
N ILE A 141 28.13 9.01 8.20
CA ILE A 141 28.95 9.15 9.42
C ILE A 141 30.45 9.22 9.04
N GLN A 142 30.92 8.32 8.15
CA GLN A 142 32.31 8.34 7.70
C GLN A 142 32.69 9.60 6.91
N SER A 143 31.73 10.29 6.29
CA SER A 143 31.96 11.57 5.61
C SER A 143 32.10 12.77 6.56
N GLY A 144 32.08 12.53 7.87
CA GLY A 144 32.26 13.57 8.89
C GLY A 144 30.96 14.22 9.38
N ARG A 145 29.80 13.61 9.09
CA ARG A 145 28.52 14.06 9.65
C ARG A 145 28.36 13.52 11.08
N GLU A 146 28.32 14.42 12.04
CA GLU A 146 28.28 14.09 13.48
C GLU A 146 26.86 14.16 14.07
N TRP A 147 25.95 14.90 13.41
CA TRP A 147 24.60 15.10 13.92
C TRP A 147 23.62 14.13 13.28
N ILE A 148 22.84 13.43 14.10
CA ILE A 148 21.79 12.52 13.68
C ILE A 148 20.47 13.06 14.23
N VAL A 149 19.48 13.25 13.35
CA VAL A 149 18.11 13.54 13.74
C VAL A 149 17.31 12.28 13.49
N ASP A 150 16.77 11.69 14.56
CA ASP A 150 15.83 10.58 14.51
C ASP A 150 14.42 11.14 14.62
N ALA A 151 13.59 10.90 13.60
CA ALA A 151 12.21 11.38 13.55
C ALA A 151 11.29 10.22 13.14
N ASP A 152 10.26 9.98 13.92
CA ASP A 152 9.25 8.96 13.66
C ASP A 152 7.85 9.58 13.61
N TRP A 153 7.01 9.06 12.72
CA TRP A 153 5.64 9.54 12.56
C TRP A 153 4.72 8.74 13.49
N LYS A 154 4.08 9.45 14.42
CA LYS A 154 3.07 8.82 15.28
C LYS A 154 1.88 8.39 14.42
N ASP A 155 1.62 7.08 14.40
CA ASP A 155 0.49 6.47 13.68
C ASP A 155 0.36 6.92 12.21
N PHE A 156 1.45 6.90 11.47
CA PHE A 156 1.46 7.30 10.05
C PHE A 156 0.35 6.61 9.26
N PHE A 157 0.22 5.28 9.41
CA PHE A 157 -0.79 4.50 8.67
C PHE A 157 -2.23 4.85 9.04
N GLY A 158 -2.49 5.22 10.29
CA GLY A 158 -3.82 5.63 10.74
C GLY A 158 -4.15 7.09 10.41
N SER A 159 -3.14 7.91 10.12
CA SER A 159 -3.31 9.36 9.90
C SER A 159 -3.41 9.79 8.44
N VAL A 160 -3.07 8.90 7.48
CA VAL A 160 -3.06 9.24 6.05
C VAL A 160 -4.42 9.73 5.59
N ASP A 161 -4.44 10.96 5.07
CA ASP A 161 -5.62 11.53 4.42
C ASP A 161 -5.86 10.87 3.07
N HIS A 162 -7.03 10.34 2.92
CA HIS A 162 -7.40 9.56 1.74
C HIS A 162 -7.49 10.40 0.45
N ALA A 163 -7.96 11.65 0.54
CA ALA A 163 -8.08 12.51 -0.62
C ALA A 163 -6.69 12.94 -1.11
N LYS A 164 -5.80 13.27 -0.17
CA LYS A 164 -4.40 13.61 -0.49
C LYS A 164 -3.69 12.45 -1.14
N LEU A 165 -3.83 11.23 -0.60
CA LEU A 165 -3.23 10.03 -1.18
C LEU A 165 -3.67 9.81 -2.63
N LEU A 166 -4.98 9.88 -2.91
CA LEU A 166 -5.49 9.73 -4.27
C LEU A 166 -5.04 10.86 -5.19
N THR A 167 -4.93 12.08 -4.69
CA THR A 167 -4.41 13.23 -5.45
C THR A 167 -2.96 12.99 -5.87
N LEU A 168 -2.11 12.50 -4.97
CA LEU A 168 -0.72 12.16 -5.27
C LEU A 168 -0.62 11.04 -6.33
N VAL A 169 -1.41 9.99 -6.18
CA VAL A 169 -1.46 8.92 -7.18
C VAL A 169 -1.94 9.45 -8.54
N ALA A 170 -2.93 10.34 -8.55
CA ALA A 170 -3.49 10.95 -9.75
C ALA A 170 -2.51 11.87 -10.49
N GLN A 171 -1.41 12.28 -9.86
CA GLN A 171 -0.33 12.98 -10.56
C GLN A 171 0.34 12.11 -11.63
N ARG A 172 0.36 10.79 -11.44
CA ARG A 172 1.00 9.82 -12.35
C ARG A 172 0.01 8.92 -13.08
N ILE A 173 -1.14 8.67 -12.48
CA ILE A 173 -2.17 7.76 -13.02
C ILE A 173 -3.40 8.58 -13.39
N ALA A 174 -3.75 8.58 -14.69
CA ALA A 174 -4.97 9.21 -15.19
C ALA A 174 -6.12 8.20 -15.41
N ASP A 175 -5.85 6.90 -15.22
CA ASP A 175 -6.88 5.87 -15.36
C ASP A 175 -7.88 5.92 -14.21
N GLY A 176 -9.08 6.46 -14.47
CA GLY A 176 -10.12 6.65 -13.47
C GLY A 176 -10.64 5.33 -12.88
N ARG A 177 -10.55 4.19 -13.60
CA ARG A 177 -10.94 2.88 -13.07
C ARG A 177 -9.94 2.39 -12.03
N VAL A 178 -8.65 2.62 -12.24
CA VAL A 178 -7.60 2.32 -11.25
C VAL A 178 -7.80 3.16 -10.00
N LEU A 179 -8.06 4.46 -10.14
CA LEU A 179 -8.30 5.33 -8.99
C LEU A 179 -9.56 4.92 -8.20
N ARG A 180 -10.66 4.57 -8.88
CA ARG A 180 -11.87 4.04 -8.22
C ARG A 180 -11.60 2.70 -7.51
N LEU A 181 -10.82 1.81 -8.13
CA LEU A 181 -10.44 0.54 -7.51
C LEU A 181 -9.64 0.76 -6.21
N MET A 182 -8.66 1.66 -6.22
CA MET A 182 -7.91 2.03 -5.03
C MET A 182 -8.81 2.64 -3.95
N GLU A 183 -9.73 3.51 -4.35
CA GLU A 183 -10.71 4.11 -3.44
C GLU A 183 -11.64 3.05 -2.83
N ALA A 184 -12.15 2.10 -3.62
CA ALA A 184 -12.98 1.01 -3.15
C ALA A 184 -12.26 0.13 -2.12
N MET A 185 -11.01 -0.28 -2.40
CA MET A 185 -10.19 -1.05 -1.48
C MET A 185 -9.99 -0.35 -0.13
N ARG A 186 -9.85 0.97 -0.15
CA ARG A 186 -9.70 1.78 1.04
C ARG A 186 -10.99 1.91 1.84
N LYS A 187 -12.14 2.08 1.15
CA LYS A 187 -13.47 2.21 1.76
C LYS A 187 -14.06 0.89 2.26
N ALA A 188 -13.45 -0.25 1.92
CA ALA A 188 -13.96 -1.58 2.28
C ALA A 188 -14.13 -1.78 3.80
N GLY A 189 -13.42 -0.99 4.61
CA GLY A 189 -13.54 -1.06 6.05
C GLY A 189 -12.78 -2.24 6.67
N SER A 190 -13.04 -2.46 7.95
CA SER A 190 -12.44 -3.58 8.68
C SER A 190 -13.50 -4.28 9.54
N TYR A 191 -13.34 -5.59 9.71
CA TYR A 191 -14.24 -6.42 10.51
C TYR A 191 -13.48 -7.01 11.69
N GLY A 192 -14.00 -6.77 12.89
CA GLY A 192 -13.42 -7.30 14.13
C GLY A 192 -14.44 -7.30 15.26
N LYS A 193 -14.30 -8.21 16.22
CA LYS A 193 -15.19 -8.34 17.38
C LYS A 193 -16.68 -8.38 17.02
N GLY A 194 -17.03 -9.05 15.90
CA GLY A 194 -18.41 -9.17 15.43
C GLY A 194 -19.01 -7.90 14.82
N ARG A 195 -18.21 -6.86 14.52
CA ARG A 195 -18.68 -5.58 13.98
C ARG A 195 -17.87 -5.13 12.79
N LEU A 196 -18.51 -4.40 11.89
CA LEU A 196 -17.88 -3.69 10.78
C LEU A 196 -17.51 -2.28 11.26
N PHE A 197 -16.25 -1.90 11.02
CA PHE A 197 -15.73 -0.56 11.28
C PHE A 197 -15.43 0.11 9.93
N PRO A 198 -16.12 1.22 9.61
CA PRO A 198 -15.77 1.99 8.41
C PRO A 198 -14.38 2.59 8.57
N THR A 199 -13.66 2.72 7.45
CA THR A 199 -12.35 3.38 7.42
C THR A 199 -12.51 4.78 6.85
N GLU A 200 -12.58 5.78 7.71
CA GLU A 200 -12.68 7.20 7.30
C GLU A 200 -11.31 7.83 7.06
N ARG A 201 -10.30 7.39 7.80
CA ARG A 201 -8.90 7.82 7.69
C ARG A 201 -7.98 6.62 7.82
N GLY A 202 -6.76 6.79 7.32
CA GLY A 202 -5.74 5.77 7.40
C GLY A 202 -5.95 4.60 6.45
N THR A 203 -5.00 3.71 6.46
CA THR A 203 -5.02 2.48 5.67
C THR A 203 -4.82 1.30 6.61
N PRO A 204 -5.60 0.22 6.48
CA PRO A 204 -5.37 -0.95 7.32
C PRO A 204 -3.96 -1.48 7.07
N GLN A 205 -3.18 -1.64 8.14
CA GLN A 205 -1.87 -2.28 8.06
C GLN A 205 -2.06 -3.72 7.58
N GLY A 206 -1.43 -4.07 6.45
CA GLY A 206 -1.49 -5.43 5.88
C GLY A 206 -2.01 -5.52 4.45
N GLY A 207 -2.50 -4.45 3.85
CA GLY A 207 -2.83 -4.38 2.43
C GLY A 207 -1.56 -4.33 1.56
N VAL A 208 -1.55 -5.03 0.43
CA VAL A 208 -0.35 -5.23 -0.42
C VAL A 208 0.00 -3.96 -1.21
N SER A 209 -0.97 -3.19 -1.66
CA SER A 209 -0.77 -2.01 -2.54
C SER A 209 -0.58 -0.69 -1.80
N PHE A 210 -0.93 -0.63 -0.53
CA PHE A 210 -0.88 0.60 0.25
C PHE A 210 0.52 1.11 0.61
N PRO A 211 1.54 0.27 0.86
CA PRO A 211 2.89 0.74 1.10
C PRO A 211 3.44 1.63 -0.02
N LEU A 212 3.14 1.33 -1.28
CA LEU A 212 3.59 2.13 -2.43
C LEU A 212 3.02 3.55 -2.41
N ALA A 213 1.72 3.68 -2.16
CA ALA A 213 1.06 4.96 -2.09
C ALA A 213 1.55 5.80 -0.89
N GLN A 214 1.87 5.13 0.21
CA GLN A 214 2.40 5.77 1.41
C GLN A 214 3.84 6.23 1.24
N GLN A 215 4.67 5.49 0.52
CA GLN A 215 6.02 5.93 0.18
C GLN A 215 5.99 7.24 -0.59
N HIS A 216 5.11 7.35 -1.57
CA HIS A 216 4.94 8.59 -2.33
C HIS A 216 4.51 9.75 -1.44
N THR A 217 3.62 9.52 -0.47
CA THR A 217 3.21 10.53 0.52
C THR A 217 4.38 10.94 1.42
N SER A 218 5.17 9.98 1.90
CA SER A 218 6.31 10.29 2.78
C SER A 218 7.44 11.02 2.05
N ASP A 219 7.65 10.74 0.78
CA ASP A 219 8.64 11.43 -0.05
C ASP A 219 8.19 12.86 -0.39
N ALA A 220 6.90 13.09 -0.68
CA ALA A 220 6.32 14.41 -0.87
C ALA A 220 6.46 15.31 0.37
N VAL A 221 6.29 14.73 1.56
CA VAL A 221 6.50 15.46 2.82
C VAL A 221 7.98 15.78 3.05
N ARG A 222 8.90 14.90 2.69
CA ARG A 222 10.36 15.16 2.79
C ARG A 222 10.83 16.26 1.86
N SER A 223 10.29 16.31 0.65
CA SER A 223 10.63 17.35 -0.34
C SER A 223 10.09 18.73 0.01
N GLY A 224 9.26 18.85 1.04
CA GLY A 224 8.64 20.11 1.45
C GLY A 224 7.44 20.53 0.61
N ASP A 225 7.04 19.71 -0.36
CA ASP A 225 5.94 20.02 -1.27
C ASP A 225 4.56 20.03 -0.58
N GLU A 226 4.46 19.48 0.64
CA GLU A 226 3.21 19.45 1.43
C GLU A 226 3.38 19.76 2.93
N ALA A 227 4.24 20.70 3.31
CA ALA A 227 4.43 21.11 4.71
C ALA A 227 3.19 21.75 5.36
N GLN A 228 2.08 21.89 4.65
CA GLN A 228 0.83 22.45 5.17
C GLN A 228 -0.19 21.36 5.46
N GLY A 229 -0.16 20.81 6.66
CA GLY A 229 -1.28 20.05 7.20
C GLY A 229 -0.98 18.69 7.85
N ILE A 230 0.28 18.30 8.01
CA ILE A 230 0.63 17.13 8.82
C ILE A 230 1.32 17.63 10.08
N SER A 231 0.53 17.74 11.15
CA SER A 231 0.99 18.14 12.47
C SER A 231 1.80 17.02 13.10
N ALA A 232 2.96 17.41 13.59
CA ALA A 232 3.76 16.82 14.65
C ALA A 232 5.03 16.10 14.26
N TYR A 233 6.10 16.85 14.34
CA TYR A 233 7.40 16.30 14.72
C TYR A 233 7.46 16.25 16.24
N GLU A 234 7.52 15.09 16.84
CA GLU A 234 8.03 14.94 18.20
C GLU A 234 9.53 14.63 18.05
N VAL A 235 10.35 15.65 18.29
CA VAL A 235 11.80 15.48 18.40
C VAL A 235 12.04 14.86 19.76
N CYS A 236 12.32 13.56 19.80
CA CYS A 236 12.85 12.93 21.02
C CYS A 236 14.28 13.41 21.23
N ARG A 237 14.51 14.09 22.36
CA ARG A 237 15.83 14.40 22.90
C ARG A 237 16.40 13.21 23.64
#